data_66b811e1aa8e5652318a81ed1a702126
#
_entry.id   66b811e1aa8e5652318a81ed1a702126
#
_cell.length_a   1.000
_cell.length_b   1.000
_cell.length_c   1.000
_cell.angle_alpha   90.00
_cell.angle_beta   90.00
_cell.angle_gamma   90.00
#
_symmetry.space_group_name_H-M   'P 1'
#
loop_
_entity.id
_entity.type
_entity.pdbx_description
1 polymer ?
#
loop_
_entity_poly.entity_id
_entity_poly.type
_entity_poly.pdbx_seq_one_letter_code
_entity_poly.pdbx_strand_id
1 'polypeptide(L)' 'TNPPTSRGTGLAAAARRGVALADLEFVQFHPTALDVEGDPLPLLTEALRGAGAVLVDGAGQRFMSDVHPDAELAPRDVV' A
#
# COMPACT_ATOMS: atom_id res chain seq x y z
N THR A 1 8.26 2.27 2.97
CA THR A 1 7.56 3.48 3.45
C THR A 1 7.20 3.45 4.94
N ASN A 2 7.70 2.49 5.70
CA ASN A 2 7.59 2.55 7.15
C ASN A 2 8.50 3.65 7.72
N PRO A 3 8.12 4.29 8.83
CA PRO A 3 9.02 5.21 9.52
C PRO A 3 10.36 4.53 9.84
N PRO A 4 11.50 5.24 9.77
CA PRO A 4 12.82 4.66 10.04
C PRO A 4 12.96 4.03 11.42
N THR A 5 12.10 4.43 12.36
CA THR A 5 12.04 3.91 13.73
C THR A 5 11.26 2.62 13.89
N SER A 6 10.56 2.17 12.84
CA SER A 6 9.80 0.89 12.87
C SER A 6 10.75 -0.29 12.97
N ARG A 7 10.65 -1.07 14.05
CA ARG A 7 11.57 -2.18 14.36
C ARG A 7 10.87 -3.52 14.61
N GLY A 8 9.58 -3.63 14.34
CA GLY A 8 8.83 -4.87 14.61
C GLY A 8 8.74 -5.23 16.10
N THR A 9 8.83 -4.26 17.00
CA THR A 9 8.84 -4.51 18.46
C THR A 9 7.56 -5.21 18.93
N GLY A 10 6.39 -4.83 18.38
CA GLY A 10 5.12 -5.50 18.71
C GLY A 10 5.11 -6.95 18.27
N LEU A 11 5.60 -7.25 17.07
CA LEU A 11 5.73 -8.60 16.54
C LEU A 11 6.65 -9.47 17.41
N ALA A 12 7.80 -8.92 17.80
CA ALA A 12 8.73 -9.62 18.69
C ALA A 12 8.13 -9.88 20.08
N ALA A 13 7.36 -8.95 20.62
CA ALA A 13 6.66 -9.12 21.89
C ALA A 13 5.59 -10.22 21.82
N ALA A 14 4.82 -10.27 20.74
CA ALA A 14 3.83 -11.32 20.48
C ALA A 14 4.49 -12.70 20.37
N ALA A 15 5.59 -12.82 19.62
CA ALA A 15 6.35 -14.06 19.46
C ALA A 15 6.85 -14.57 20.80
N ARG A 16 7.41 -13.69 21.66
CA ARG A 16 7.89 -14.08 23.00
C ARG A 16 6.78 -14.60 23.92
N ARG A 17 5.54 -14.23 23.67
CA ARG A 17 4.36 -14.70 24.41
C ARG A 17 3.72 -15.94 23.81
N GLY A 18 4.34 -16.55 22.81
CA GLY A 18 3.87 -17.77 22.16
C GLY A 18 2.65 -17.54 21.23
N VAL A 19 2.38 -16.31 20.83
CA VAL A 19 1.33 -16.02 19.83
C VAL A 19 1.79 -16.57 18.49
N ALA A 20 0.89 -17.26 17.78
CA ALA A 20 1.17 -17.77 16.46
C ALA A 20 1.42 -16.60 15.48
N LEU A 21 2.44 -16.72 14.65
CA LEU A 21 2.81 -15.77 13.62
C LEU A 21 2.63 -16.41 12.26
N ALA A 22 2.22 -15.62 11.26
CA ALA A 22 2.05 -16.09 9.89
C ALA A 22 2.52 -15.01 8.91
N ASP A 23 2.91 -15.45 7.72
CA ASP A 23 3.16 -14.59 6.56
C ASP A 23 4.25 -13.51 6.78
N LEU A 24 5.24 -13.80 7.62
CA LEU A 24 6.31 -12.85 7.99
C LEU A 24 7.23 -12.50 6.82
N GLU A 25 7.28 -13.36 5.81
CA GLU A 25 8.05 -13.18 4.58
C GLU A 25 7.40 -12.21 3.60
N PHE A 26 6.12 -11.93 3.74
CA PHE A 26 5.42 -11.08 2.79
C PHE A 26 5.61 -9.59 3.08
N VAL A 27 5.80 -8.83 2.01
CA VAL A 27 5.82 -7.38 2.01
C VAL A 27 4.51 -6.86 1.43
N GLN A 28 3.81 -6.02 2.17
CA GLN A 28 2.62 -5.37 1.66
C GLN A 28 2.99 -4.11 0.86
N PHE A 29 2.59 -4.07 -0.40
CA PHE A 29 2.73 -2.89 -1.24
C PHE A 29 1.70 -1.82 -0.88
N HIS A 30 2.12 -0.55 -0.99
CA HIS A 30 1.20 0.58 -1.00
C HIS A 30 1.30 1.24 -2.39
N PRO A 31 0.25 1.14 -3.21
CA PRO A 31 0.36 1.43 -4.64
C PRO A 31 0.45 2.91 -4.97
N THR A 32 0.10 3.80 -4.05
CA THR A 32 0.03 5.23 -4.33
C THR A 32 0.84 6.03 -3.32
N ALA A 33 1.92 6.62 -3.77
CA ALA A 33 2.74 7.56 -3.03
C ALA A 33 2.74 8.92 -3.75
N LEU A 34 2.86 10.00 -2.99
CA LEU A 34 3.00 11.34 -3.54
C LEU A 34 4.45 11.54 -3.99
N ASP A 35 4.64 11.90 -5.26
CA ASP A 35 5.95 12.18 -5.84
C ASP A 35 6.42 13.60 -5.46
N VAL A 36 7.03 13.69 -4.30
CA VAL A 36 7.61 14.92 -3.74
C VAL A 36 8.96 14.61 -3.12
N GLU A 37 9.75 15.65 -2.85
CA GLU A 37 11.00 15.45 -2.13
C GLU A 37 10.76 14.89 -0.73
N GLY A 38 11.51 13.86 -0.37
CA GLY A 38 11.46 13.24 0.94
C GLY A 38 11.63 11.72 0.92
N ASP A 39 12.05 11.17 2.06
CA ASP A 39 12.16 9.73 2.29
C ASP A 39 11.81 9.45 3.76
N PRO A 40 10.77 8.67 4.05
CA PRO A 40 9.86 8.00 3.08
C PRO A 40 8.89 8.97 2.38
N LEU A 41 8.48 8.62 1.16
CA LEU A 41 7.44 9.36 0.43
C LEU A 41 6.12 9.31 1.19
N PRO A 42 5.36 10.42 1.25
CA PRO A 42 4.01 10.43 1.80
C PRO A 42 3.08 9.51 1.01
N LEU A 43 2.29 8.72 1.72
CA LEU A 43 1.35 7.78 1.10
C LEU A 43 -0.03 8.43 0.94
N LEU A 44 -0.64 8.24 -0.24
CA LEU A 44 -2.03 8.59 -0.48
C LEU A 44 -2.92 7.46 0.01
N THR A 45 -3.85 7.75 0.89
CA THR A 45 -4.70 6.73 1.51
C THR A 45 -5.57 6.00 0.48
N GLU A 46 -5.67 4.69 0.63
CA GLU A 46 -6.55 3.83 -0.17
C GLU A 46 -8.03 4.23 -0.06
N ALA A 47 -8.41 4.91 1.03
CA ALA A 47 -9.76 5.42 1.20
C ALA A 47 -10.20 6.35 0.07
N LEU A 48 -9.28 7.04 -0.58
CA LEU A 48 -9.58 7.87 -1.76
C LEU A 48 -10.13 7.02 -2.91
N ARG A 49 -9.48 5.89 -3.21
CA ARG A 49 -9.95 4.96 -4.25
C ARG A 49 -11.24 4.26 -3.82
N GLY A 50 -11.35 3.88 -2.55
CA GLY A 50 -12.59 3.35 -1.98
C GLY A 50 -13.77 4.33 -2.06
N ALA A 51 -13.50 5.63 -2.01
CA ALA A 51 -14.51 6.70 -2.18
C ALA A 51 -14.75 7.07 -3.66
N GLY A 52 -14.13 6.37 -4.62
CA GLY A 52 -14.37 6.56 -6.05
C GLY A 52 -13.31 7.39 -6.77
N ALA A 53 -12.18 7.72 -6.14
CA ALA A 53 -11.07 8.33 -6.86
C ALA A 53 -10.51 7.37 -7.91
N VAL A 54 -10.16 7.90 -9.08
CA VAL A 54 -9.62 7.14 -10.21
C VAL A 54 -8.15 7.49 -10.44
N LEU A 55 -7.41 6.53 -10.99
CA LEU A 55 -6.04 6.74 -11.44
C LEU A 55 -6.05 7.13 -12.92
N VAL A 56 -5.34 8.20 -13.23
CA VAL A 56 -5.21 8.69 -14.60
C VAL A 56 -3.74 8.74 -14.99
N ASP A 57 -3.47 8.57 -16.27
CA ASP A 57 -2.15 8.73 -16.85
C ASP A 57 -1.78 10.21 -17.08
N GLY A 58 -0.60 10.45 -17.66
CA GLY A 58 -0.12 11.80 -17.99
C GLY A 58 -0.98 12.55 -19.02
N ALA A 59 -1.87 11.85 -19.74
CA ALA A 59 -2.85 12.45 -20.66
C ALA A 59 -4.21 12.67 -19.99
N GLY A 60 -4.35 12.36 -18.72
CA GLY A 60 -5.59 12.47 -17.96
C GLY A 60 -6.59 11.35 -18.22
N GLN A 61 -6.16 10.24 -18.81
CA GLN A 61 -7.03 9.10 -19.12
C GLN A 61 -6.99 8.05 -18.02
N ARG A 62 -8.16 7.59 -17.62
CA ARG A 62 -8.29 6.48 -16.68
C ARG A 62 -7.82 5.19 -17.36
N PHE A 63 -6.92 4.44 -16.73
CA PHE A 63 -6.33 3.24 -17.31
C PHE A 63 -6.62 1.95 -16.51
N MET A 64 -6.95 2.04 -15.24
CA MET A 64 -7.11 0.85 -14.39
C MET A 64 -8.26 -0.07 -14.83
N SER A 65 -9.29 0.45 -15.49
CA SER A 65 -10.37 -0.35 -16.06
C SER A 65 -9.91 -1.32 -17.15
N ASP A 66 -8.81 -1.02 -17.82
CA ASP A 66 -8.23 -1.88 -18.87
C ASP A 66 -7.23 -2.90 -18.30
N VAL A 67 -6.77 -2.66 -17.06
CA VAL A 67 -5.80 -3.51 -16.36
C VAL A 67 -6.48 -4.61 -15.54
N HIS A 68 -7.55 -4.27 -14.82
CA HIS A 68 -8.22 -5.22 -13.94
C HIS A 68 -9.73 -4.95 -13.85
N PRO A 69 -10.59 -6.00 -13.74
CA PRO A 69 -12.05 -5.83 -13.61
C PRO A 69 -12.49 -4.95 -12.44
N ASP A 70 -11.78 -5.05 -11.32
CA ASP A 70 -12.04 -4.21 -10.13
C ASP A 70 -11.38 -2.83 -10.21
N ALA A 71 -10.73 -2.51 -11.32
CA ALA A 71 -10.08 -1.24 -11.60
C ALA A 71 -9.21 -0.77 -10.42
N GLU A 72 -9.46 0.41 -9.86
CA GLU A 72 -8.69 0.98 -8.74
C GLU A 72 -8.85 0.23 -7.42
N LEU A 73 -9.80 -0.68 -7.32
CA LEU A 73 -10.01 -1.56 -6.17
C LEU A 73 -9.35 -2.93 -6.33
N ALA A 74 -8.59 -3.14 -7.39
CA ALA A 74 -7.76 -4.32 -7.60
C ALA A 74 -6.79 -4.55 -6.43
N PRO A 75 -6.27 -5.78 -6.26
CA PRO A 75 -5.21 -6.04 -5.28
C PRO A 75 -4.05 -5.05 -5.39
N ARG A 76 -3.44 -4.73 -4.26
CA ARG A 76 -2.44 -3.64 -4.17
C ARG A 76 -1.21 -3.86 -5.02
N ASP A 77 -0.85 -5.11 -5.26
CA ASP A 77 0.26 -5.52 -6.12
C ASP A 77 -0.04 -5.40 -7.62
N VAL A 78 -1.31 -5.27 -7.97
CA VAL A 78 -1.78 -5.02 -9.34
C VAL A 78 -1.83 -3.53 -9.65
N VAL A 79 -2.31 -2.74 -8.68
CA VAL A 79 -2.40 -1.28 -8.83
C VAL A 79 -1.03 -0.65 -8.90
#